data_e48c9117cc21175e3a1c80e319253c11
#
_entry.id   e48c9117cc21175e3a1c80e319253c11
#
_cell.length_a   1.000
_cell.length_b   1.000
_cell.length_c   1.000
_cell.angle_alpha   90.00
_cell.angle_beta   90.00
_cell.angle_gamma   90.00
#
_symmetry.space_group_name_H-M   'P 1'
#
loop_
_entity.id
_entity.type
_entity.pdbx_description
1 polymer ?
#
loop_
_entity_poly.entity_id
_entity_poly.type
_entity_poly.pdbx_seq_one_letter_code
_entity_poly.pdbx_strand_id
1 'polypeptide(L)'
;MRLLVLFCCLWLLPGVASAAPSVGEIRVVSETWTRYTREDGRGVAWDLLRAVYEPAGVRLRIANEPYTRAVGLVLRGEADAWVGAYRGEIDEALYPRWPYDVDPIAVLSLKDNPPPPLEGLSRFRLSWMRGYAFARYFPTLTPHSELQRRTSALPMLLNHRVDYFIDSRPELEEMLAGAGALAAEYRITDVTRLPLYLGFSDSPRGRELLALFDRRMRQLHASGELERIFARWNWPYAPLKAILPPKE
;
A
#
# COMPACT_ATOMS: atom_id res chain seq x y z
N MET A 1 -69.75 43.38 17.71
CA MET A 1 -69.09 42.11 17.95
C MET A 1 -68.17 41.83 16.73
N ARG A 2 -66.90 42.20 16.80
CA ARG A 2 -65.90 42.05 15.69
C ARG A 2 -65.03 40.90 16.02
N LEU A 3 -65.09 39.81 15.24
CA LEU A 3 -64.22 38.64 15.32
C LEU A 3 -62.87 39.01 14.63
N LEU A 4 -61.74 38.98 15.39
CA LEU A 4 -60.39 39.06 14.85
C LEU A 4 -59.94 37.64 14.54
N VAL A 5 -59.72 37.33 13.24
CA VAL A 5 -59.05 36.09 12.79
C VAL A 5 -57.58 36.32 12.75
N LEU A 6 -56.84 35.67 13.67
CA LEU A 6 -55.36 35.64 13.66
C LEU A 6 -54.89 34.62 12.61
N PHE A 7 -54.23 35.11 11.55
CA PHE A 7 -53.57 34.28 10.52
C PHE A 7 -52.17 33.97 10.98
N CYS A 8 -51.94 32.72 11.44
CA CYS A 8 -50.64 32.23 11.85
C CYS A 8 -49.88 31.76 10.59
N CYS A 9 -49.00 32.59 10.05
CA CYS A 9 -48.08 32.21 8.97
C CYS A 9 -46.97 31.32 9.52
N LEU A 10 -47.06 30.01 9.36
CA LEU A 10 -45.96 29.08 9.59
C LEU A 10 -44.90 29.26 8.47
N TRP A 11 -43.78 29.87 8.78
CA TRP A 11 -42.63 29.92 7.90
C TRP A 11 -41.91 28.56 7.95
N LEU A 12 -42.14 27.72 6.93
CA LEU A 12 -41.29 26.55 6.64
C LEU A 12 -39.93 27.04 6.13
N LEU A 13 -38.92 27.07 6.99
CA LEU A 13 -37.55 27.25 6.57
C LEU A 13 -37.09 26.00 5.80
N PRO A 14 -36.69 26.10 4.51
CA PRO A 14 -36.08 24.99 3.82
C PRO A 14 -34.77 24.69 4.51
N GLY A 15 -34.64 23.50 5.10
CA GLY A 15 -33.38 22.97 5.60
C GLY A 15 -32.38 22.94 4.46
N VAL A 16 -31.37 23.80 4.51
CA VAL A 16 -30.21 23.74 3.61
C VAL A 16 -29.45 22.47 3.97
N ALA A 17 -29.75 21.38 3.25
CA ALA A 17 -28.91 20.21 3.25
C ALA A 17 -27.56 20.65 2.69
N SER A 18 -26.58 20.89 3.56
CA SER A 18 -25.19 21.08 3.18
C SER A 18 -24.73 19.79 2.52
N ALA A 19 -24.79 19.72 1.19
CA ALA A 19 -24.13 18.67 0.44
C ALA A 19 -22.64 18.78 0.74
N ALA A 20 -22.09 17.81 1.46
CA ALA A 20 -20.64 17.68 1.60
C ALA A 20 -20.04 17.69 0.18
N PRO A 21 -18.92 18.40 -0.06
CA PRO A 21 -18.29 18.45 -1.36
C PRO A 21 -17.99 17.01 -1.81
N SER A 22 -18.67 16.57 -2.86
CA SER A 22 -18.44 15.25 -3.43
C SER A 22 -17.01 15.23 -3.98
N VAL A 23 -16.17 14.39 -3.42
CA VAL A 23 -14.80 14.18 -3.91
C VAL A 23 -14.92 13.51 -5.28
N GLY A 24 -14.83 14.27 -6.37
CA GLY A 24 -15.01 13.78 -7.75
C GLY A 24 -13.84 12.94 -8.27
N GLU A 25 -12.68 12.99 -7.63
CA GLU A 25 -11.51 12.18 -7.98
C GLU A 25 -10.59 11.94 -6.79
N ILE A 26 -9.75 10.91 -6.89
CA ILE A 26 -8.64 10.64 -5.97
C ILE A 26 -7.35 10.54 -6.77
N ARG A 27 -6.29 11.23 -6.31
CA ARG A 27 -4.93 11.16 -6.87
C ARG A 27 -4.11 10.18 -6.03
N VAL A 28 -3.77 9.04 -6.61
CA VAL A 28 -2.98 7.99 -5.96
C VAL A 28 -1.65 7.85 -6.67
N VAL A 29 -0.59 7.82 -5.88
CA VAL A 29 0.79 7.64 -6.36
C VAL A 29 1.37 6.32 -5.85
N SER A 30 2.25 5.70 -6.63
CA SER A 30 2.89 4.43 -6.29
C SER A 30 4.27 4.33 -6.92
N GLU A 31 5.15 3.52 -6.35
CA GLU A 31 6.27 2.98 -7.11
C GLU A 31 5.74 2.01 -8.19
N THR A 32 6.51 1.80 -9.25
CA THR A 32 6.18 0.81 -10.27
C THR A 32 6.56 -0.58 -9.79
N TRP A 33 5.55 -1.45 -9.56
CA TRP A 33 5.72 -2.88 -9.30
C TRP A 33 5.00 -3.66 -10.39
N THR A 34 5.73 -4.54 -11.09
CA THR A 34 5.37 -5.09 -12.41
C THR A 34 3.99 -5.74 -12.50
N ARG A 35 3.55 -6.46 -11.46
CA ARG A 35 2.22 -7.10 -11.45
C ARG A 35 1.21 -6.36 -10.60
N TYR A 36 1.64 -5.30 -9.91
CA TYR A 36 0.90 -4.68 -8.83
C TYR A 36 0.41 -3.27 -9.18
N THR A 37 1.33 -2.39 -9.59
CA THR A 37 1.07 -0.97 -9.91
C THR A 37 1.83 -0.53 -11.16
N ARG A 38 1.52 -1.12 -12.31
CA ARG A 38 2.17 -0.82 -13.59
C ARG A 38 1.89 0.60 -14.06
N GLU A 39 2.83 1.18 -14.80
CA GLU A 39 2.70 2.51 -15.40
C GLU A 39 1.54 2.63 -16.39
N ASP A 40 1.17 1.52 -17.06
CA ASP A 40 0.03 1.47 -17.97
C ASP A 40 -1.34 1.43 -17.24
N GLY A 41 -1.35 1.58 -15.94
CA GLY A 41 -2.53 1.56 -15.10
C GLY A 41 -3.12 0.18 -14.84
N ARG A 42 -2.43 -0.90 -15.23
CA ARG A 42 -2.83 -2.28 -14.92
C ARG A 42 -2.12 -2.77 -13.66
N GLY A 43 -2.73 -3.70 -12.96
CA GLY A 43 -2.18 -4.33 -11.75
C GLY A 43 -3.24 -4.59 -10.71
N VAL A 44 -2.98 -5.55 -9.82
CA VAL A 44 -3.96 -5.97 -8.82
C VAL A 44 -4.37 -4.82 -7.90
N ALA A 45 -3.41 -3.96 -7.48
CA ALA A 45 -3.70 -2.83 -6.63
C ALA A 45 -4.54 -1.76 -7.36
N TRP A 46 -4.24 -1.46 -8.63
CA TRP A 46 -5.03 -0.52 -9.40
C TRP A 46 -6.47 -0.99 -9.64
N ASP A 47 -6.67 -2.28 -9.93
CA ASP A 47 -8.01 -2.85 -10.09
C ASP A 47 -8.80 -2.84 -8.79
N LEU A 48 -8.15 -3.12 -7.66
CA LEU A 48 -8.77 -3.01 -6.34
C LEU A 48 -9.18 -1.57 -6.05
N LEU A 49 -8.31 -0.60 -6.29
CA LEU A 49 -8.62 0.81 -6.04
C LEU A 49 -9.74 1.35 -6.94
N ARG A 50 -9.81 0.90 -8.21
CA ARG A 50 -10.96 1.19 -9.07
C ARG A 50 -12.25 0.63 -8.48
N ALA A 51 -12.25 -0.63 -8.04
CA ALA A 51 -13.42 -1.25 -7.42
C ALA A 51 -13.85 -0.56 -6.11
N VAL A 52 -12.90 0.08 -5.41
CA VAL A 52 -13.19 0.89 -4.22
C VAL A 52 -13.83 2.22 -4.60
N TYR A 53 -13.23 2.99 -5.49
CA TYR A 53 -13.54 4.40 -5.67
C TYR A 53 -14.54 4.68 -6.79
N GLU A 54 -14.43 4.02 -7.95
CA GLU A 54 -15.26 4.34 -9.12
C GLU A 54 -16.76 4.08 -8.92
N PRO A 55 -17.20 2.98 -8.26
CA PRO A 55 -18.62 2.79 -7.97
C PRO A 55 -19.22 3.82 -7.00
N ALA A 56 -18.37 4.55 -6.27
CA ALA A 56 -18.77 5.67 -5.41
C ALA A 56 -18.74 7.03 -6.14
N GLY A 57 -18.51 7.04 -7.46
CA GLY A 57 -18.43 8.25 -8.27
C GLY A 57 -17.09 8.98 -8.17
N VAL A 58 -16.07 8.38 -7.55
CA VAL A 58 -14.74 8.97 -7.38
C VAL A 58 -13.79 8.38 -8.43
N ARG A 59 -13.35 9.20 -9.39
CA ARG A 59 -12.44 8.78 -10.46
C ARG A 59 -11.03 8.58 -9.93
N LEU A 60 -10.40 7.44 -10.26
CA LEU A 60 -9.02 7.16 -9.91
C LEU A 60 -8.05 7.85 -10.89
N ARG A 61 -7.16 8.68 -10.35
CA ARG A 61 -6.01 9.27 -11.04
C ARG A 61 -4.76 8.66 -10.47
N ILE A 62 -3.97 8.00 -11.30
CA ILE A 62 -2.76 7.31 -10.90
C ILE A 62 -1.52 8.00 -11.46
N ALA A 63 -0.42 7.92 -10.72
CA ALA A 63 0.92 8.26 -11.18
C ALA A 63 1.93 7.32 -10.56
N ASN A 64 3.02 7.03 -11.30
CA ASN A 64 4.12 6.23 -10.81
C ASN A 64 5.33 7.13 -10.54
N GLU A 65 5.88 7.02 -9.34
CA GLU A 65 7.00 7.80 -8.83
C GLU A 65 7.84 6.92 -7.90
N PRO A 66 9.15 7.18 -7.73
CA PRO A 66 9.93 6.48 -6.70
C PRO A 66 9.26 6.59 -5.33
N TYR A 67 9.31 5.53 -4.51
CA TYR A 67 8.56 5.42 -3.26
C TYR A 67 8.67 6.65 -2.36
N THR A 68 9.90 7.12 -2.10
CA THR A 68 10.13 8.32 -1.26
C THR A 68 9.48 9.57 -1.83
N ARG A 69 9.42 9.70 -3.18
CA ARG A 69 8.74 10.82 -3.84
C ARG A 69 7.23 10.68 -3.74
N ALA A 70 6.69 9.47 -3.91
CA ALA A 70 5.26 9.19 -3.76
C ALA A 70 4.77 9.60 -2.36
N VAL A 71 5.48 9.17 -1.30
CA VAL A 71 5.22 9.58 0.08
C VAL A 71 5.28 11.11 0.21
N GLY A 72 6.35 11.75 -0.29
CA GLY A 72 6.53 13.20 -0.22
C GLY A 72 5.42 14.00 -0.90
N LEU A 73 4.89 13.54 -2.04
CA LEU A 73 3.76 14.17 -2.74
C LEU A 73 2.51 14.17 -1.87
N VAL A 74 2.22 13.06 -1.18
CA VAL A 74 1.05 12.95 -0.30
C VAL A 74 1.20 13.82 0.94
N LEU A 75 2.36 13.83 1.58
CA LEU A 75 2.60 14.67 2.76
C LEU A 75 2.49 16.18 2.46
N ARG A 76 2.82 16.61 1.25
CA ARG A 76 2.64 17.99 0.80
C ARG A 76 1.25 18.32 0.25
N GLY A 77 0.32 17.33 0.21
CA GLY A 77 -1.03 17.51 -0.34
C GLY A 77 -1.09 17.57 -1.88
N GLU A 78 -0.02 17.25 -2.58
CA GLU A 78 0.04 17.19 -4.05
C GLU A 78 -0.60 15.91 -4.60
N ALA A 79 -0.70 14.86 -3.77
CA ALA A 79 -1.49 13.66 -4.00
C ALA A 79 -2.33 13.34 -2.75
N ASP A 80 -3.33 12.47 -2.90
CA ASP A 80 -4.26 12.14 -1.82
C ASP A 80 -3.81 10.91 -1.03
N ALA A 81 -3.20 9.92 -1.72
CA ALA A 81 -2.73 8.68 -1.11
C ALA A 81 -1.56 8.06 -1.87
N TRP A 82 -0.76 7.25 -1.18
CA TRP A 82 0.25 6.38 -1.82
C TRP A 82 -0.02 4.90 -1.53
N VAL A 83 0.43 4.04 -2.43
CA VAL A 83 0.33 2.58 -2.37
C VAL A 83 1.57 1.99 -1.71
N GLY A 84 1.44 0.86 -1.00
CA GLY A 84 2.56 0.11 -0.45
C GLY A 84 2.96 0.51 0.96
N ALA A 85 2.12 1.28 1.66
CA ALA A 85 2.38 1.70 3.02
C ALA A 85 2.27 0.55 4.03
N TYR A 86 3.12 0.54 5.03
CA TYR A 86 2.88 -0.20 6.25
C TYR A 86 2.29 0.75 7.31
N ARG A 87 1.36 0.24 8.13
CA ARG A 87 0.70 1.08 9.13
C ARG A 87 1.72 1.67 10.10
N GLY A 88 1.70 3.01 10.24
CA GLY A 88 2.58 3.73 11.15
C GLY A 88 4.01 3.95 10.64
N GLU A 89 4.29 3.75 9.35
CA GLU A 89 5.63 4.05 8.80
C GLU A 89 5.95 5.55 8.78
N ILE A 90 4.93 6.38 8.64
CA ILE A 90 5.00 7.85 8.66
C ILE A 90 4.01 8.35 9.71
N ASP A 91 4.50 9.10 10.70
CA ASP A 91 3.68 9.54 11.83
C ASP A 91 2.64 10.60 11.42
N GLU A 92 2.95 11.43 10.39
CA GLU A 92 2.09 12.49 9.88
C GLU A 92 1.04 12.01 8.87
N ALA A 93 0.95 10.70 8.62
CA ALA A 93 0.00 10.15 7.66
C ALA A 93 -1.15 9.41 8.34
N LEU A 94 -2.26 9.26 7.61
CA LEU A 94 -3.39 8.47 8.04
C LEU A 94 -3.40 7.11 7.34
N TYR A 95 -3.82 6.09 8.07
CA TYR A 95 -3.92 4.71 7.56
C TYR A 95 -5.33 4.18 7.77
N PRO A 96 -5.94 3.54 6.74
CA PRO A 96 -7.28 2.96 6.85
C PRO A 96 -7.29 1.81 7.84
N ARG A 97 -8.47 1.47 8.33
CA ARG A 97 -8.66 0.30 9.20
C ARG A 97 -8.41 -1.02 8.45
N TRP A 98 -8.79 -1.06 7.16
CA TRP A 98 -8.70 -2.26 6.33
C TRP A 98 -7.37 -2.29 5.58
N PRO A 99 -6.55 -3.34 5.75
CA PRO A 99 -5.46 -3.61 4.83
C PRO A 99 -6.05 -3.99 3.47
N TYR A 100 -5.33 -3.70 2.41
CA TYR A 100 -5.76 -4.08 1.07
C TYR A 100 -4.99 -5.29 0.52
N ASP A 101 -3.83 -5.63 1.11
CA ASP A 101 -3.03 -6.80 0.78
C ASP A 101 -2.10 -7.17 1.96
N VAL A 102 -1.27 -8.20 1.75
CA VAL A 102 -0.21 -8.64 2.66
C VAL A 102 1.07 -8.85 1.89
N ASP A 103 2.10 -8.12 2.27
CA ASP A 103 3.42 -8.20 1.65
C ASP A 103 4.25 -9.35 2.24
N PRO A 104 4.65 -10.36 1.44
CA PRO A 104 5.57 -11.40 1.87
C PRO A 104 7.00 -10.87 1.86
N ILE A 105 7.54 -10.49 3.01
CA ILE A 105 8.91 -10.00 3.16
C ILE A 105 9.90 -11.16 3.14
N ALA A 106 10.92 -11.03 2.31
CA ALA A 106 11.96 -12.01 2.15
C ALA A 106 13.36 -11.37 2.09
N VAL A 107 14.37 -12.17 2.22
CA VAL A 107 15.76 -11.77 2.01
C VAL A 107 16.35 -12.52 0.81
N LEU A 108 17.13 -11.79 0.04
CA LEU A 108 18.00 -12.33 -1.01
C LEU A 108 19.42 -12.43 -0.47
N SER A 109 20.07 -13.56 -0.70
CA SER A 109 21.46 -13.81 -0.35
C SER A 109 22.15 -14.65 -1.41
N LEU A 110 23.49 -14.74 -1.37
CA LEU A 110 24.20 -15.82 -2.04
C LEU A 110 23.83 -17.16 -1.39
N LYS A 111 23.85 -18.25 -2.17
CA LYS A 111 23.57 -19.61 -1.67
C LYS A 111 24.55 -20.07 -0.60
N ASP A 112 25.79 -19.63 -0.69
CA ASP A 112 26.85 -19.95 0.28
C ASP A 112 26.68 -19.23 1.62
N ASN A 113 25.93 -18.15 1.67
CA ASN A 113 25.57 -17.53 2.93
C ASN A 113 24.62 -18.46 3.72
N PRO A 114 24.74 -18.53 5.05
CA PRO A 114 23.79 -19.29 5.84
C PRO A 114 22.37 -18.76 5.64
N PRO A 115 21.32 -19.60 5.77
CA PRO A 115 19.95 -19.10 5.87
C PRO A 115 19.86 -18.08 7.00
N PRO A 116 19.22 -16.90 6.79
CA PRO A 116 19.19 -15.88 7.82
C PRO A 116 18.43 -16.39 9.05
N PRO A 117 19.04 -16.41 10.24
CA PRO A 117 18.29 -16.63 11.45
C PRO A 117 17.45 -15.40 11.72
N LEU A 118 16.12 -15.57 11.88
CA LEU A 118 15.19 -14.47 12.16
C LEU A 118 15.68 -13.61 13.35
N GLU A 119 16.22 -14.23 14.38
CA GLU A 119 16.72 -13.57 15.58
C GLU A 119 18.16 -13.04 15.48
N GLY A 120 18.82 -13.22 14.36
CA GLY A 120 20.25 -12.89 14.19
C GLY A 120 20.60 -12.02 13.00
N LEU A 121 19.61 -11.52 12.27
CA LEU A 121 19.83 -10.68 11.09
C LEU A 121 20.64 -9.41 11.39
N SER A 122 20.53 -8.84 12.58
CA SER A 122 21.27 -7.65 13.01
C SER A 122 22.81 -7.83 13.05
N ARG A 123 23.29 -9.05 12.98
CA ARG A 123 24.75 -9.36 12.96
C ARG A 123 25.34 -9.29 11.56
N PHE A 124 24.51 -9.15 10.55
CA PHE A 124 24.90 -9.17 9.14
C PHE A 124 24.80 -7.78 8.51
N ARG A 125 25.51 -7.59 7.42
CA ARG A 125 25.42 -6.38 6.60
C ARG A 125 24.15 -6.46 5.76
N LEU A 126 23.12 -5.72 6.16
CA LEU A 126 21.82 -5.69 5.52
C LEU A 126 21.70 -4.50 4.58
N SER A 127 20.93 -4.65 3.52
CA SER A 127 20.49 -3.53 2.70
C SER A 127 19.03 -3.67 2.31
N TRP A 128 18.39 -2.55 2.00
CA TRP A 128 17.05 -2.46 1.45
C TRP A 128 16.86 -1.19 0.62
N MET A 129 15.71 -1.01 0.03
CA MET A 129 15.43 0.18 -0.78
C MET A 129 15.30 1.42 0.10
N ARG A 130 15.85 2.54 -0.37
CA ARG A 130 15.75 3.81 0.34
C ARG A 130 14.28 4.19 0.56
N GLY A 131 13.98 4.58 1.80
CA GLY A 131 12.65 4.97 2.23
C GLY A 131 11.75 3.81 2.66
N TYR A 132 12.19 2.55 2.52
CA TYR A 132 11.48 1.43 3.11
C TYR A 132 11.74 1.40 4.61
N ALA A 133 10.67 1.51 5.40
CA ALA A 133 10.77 1.69 6.85
C ALA A 133 10.96 0.37 7.63
N PHE A 134 11.70 -0.59 7.08
CA PHE A 134 11.86 -1.91 7.71
C PHE A 134 12.38 -1.87 9.13
N ALA A 135 13.22 -0.90 9.49
CA ALA A 135 13.70 -0.74 10.87
C ALA A 135 12.57 -0.50 11.89
N ARG A 136 11.41 0.05 11.47
CA ARG A 136 10.23 0.20 12.37
C ARG A 136 9.56 -1.13 12.70
N TYR A 137 9.59 -2.07 11.76
CA TYR A 137 8.93 -3.38 11.91
C TYR A 137 9.89 -4.44 12.40
N PHE A 138 11.17 -4.19 12.26
CA PHE A 138 12.27 -5.01 12.74
C PHE A 138 13.26 -4.14 13.54
N PRO A 139 12.92 -3.73 14.76
CA PRO A 139 13.66 -2.69 15.49
C PRO A 139 15.10 -3.08 15.83
N THR A 140 15.46 -4.36 15.70
CA THR A 140 16.86 -4.83 15.86
C THR A 140 17.68 -4.69 14.58
N LEU A 141 17.03 -4.37 13.44
CA LEU A 141 17.72 -4.26 12.15
C LEU A 141 18.09 -2.82 11.86
N THR A 142 19.35 -2.63 11.45
CA THR A 142 19.83 -1.38 10.87
C THR A 142 20.45 -1.68 9.51
N PRO A 143 20.15 -0.88 8.47
CA PRO A 143 20.77 -1.11 7.17
C PRO A 143 22.25 -0.76 7.23
N HIS A 144 23.07 -1.61 6.63
CA HIS A 144 24.44 -1.24 6.30
C HIS A 144 24.45 -0.20 5.16
N SER A 145 23.49 -0.33 4.24
CA SER A 145 23.27 0.61 3.14
C SER A 145 21.83 0.59 2.66
N GLU A 146 21.34 1.76 2.20
CA GLU A 146 20.06 1.88 1.49
C GLU A 146 20.30 2.06 -0.01
N LEU A 147 19.59 1.31 -0.83
CA LEU A 147 19.75 1.29 -2.28
C LEU A 147 18.73 2.21 -2.95
N GLN A 148 19.17 2.95 -3.96
CA GLN A 148 18.28 3.76 -4.81
C GLN A 148 17.70 2.96 -5.98
N ARG A 149 18.37 1.87 -6.37
CA ARG A 149 17.97 0.99 -7.47
C ARG A 149 18.07 -0.46 -7.01
N ARG A 150 16.97 -1.18 -7.12
CA ARG A 150 16.86 -2.60 -6.73
C ARG A 150 17.92 -3.48 -7.42
N THR A 151 18.18 -3.22 -8.70
CA THR A 151 19.20 -3.94 -9.50
C THR A 151 20.61 -3.83 -8.93
N SER A 152 20.90 -2.84 -8.08
CA SER A 152 22.20 -2.72 -7.42
C SER A 152 22.43 -3.78 -6.34
N ALA A 153 21.38 -4.49 -5.87
CA ALA A 153 21.49 -5.51 -4.84
C ALA A 153 22.34 -6.71 -5.30
N LEU A 154 22.12 -7.19 -6.53
CA LEU A 154 22.85 -8.37 -7.06
C LEU A 154 24.37 -8.20 -7.03
N PRO A 155 24.96 -7.15 -7.64
CA PRO A 155 26.41 -6.96 -7.58
C PRO A 155 26.92 -6.66 -6.17
N MET A 156 26.11 -6.09 -5.28
CA MET A 156 26.55 -5.88 -3.88
C MET A 156 26.63 -7.19 -3.10
N LEU A 157 25.68 -8.09 -3.30
CA LEU A 157 25.72 -9.44 -2.74
C LEU A 157 26.89 -10.24 -3.33
N LEU A 158 27.04 -10.25 -4.66
CA LEU A 158 28.10 -11.01 -5.36
C LEU A 158 29.52 -10.57 -4.93
N ASN A 159 29.71 -9.28 -4.70
CA ASN A 159 30.99 -8.72 -4.24
C ASN A 159 31.10 -8.69 -2.70
N HIS A 160 30.26 -9.39 -1.98
CA HIS A 160 30.23 -9.47 -0.51
C HIS A 160 30.24 -8.09 0.18
N ARG A 161 29.63 -7.06 -0.44
CA ARG A 161 29.48 -5.73 0.18
C ARG A 161 28.35 -5.72 1.19
N VAL A 162 27.31 -6.54 0.96
CA VAL A 162 26.23 -6.85 1.88
C VAL A 162 26.01 -8.35 1.92
N ASP A 163 25.43 -8.85 3.02
CA ASP A 163 25.18 -10.27 3.21
C ASP A 163 23.76 -10.64 2.80
N TYR A 164 22.81 -9.74 3.05
CA TYR A 164 21.38 -9.90 2.71
C TYR A 164 20.79 -8.59 2.19
N PHE A 165 19.92 -8.73 1.19
CA PHE A 165 19.06 -7.66 0.71
C PHE A 165 17.61 -8.01 1.06
N ILE A 166 16.91 -7.12 1.78
CA ILE A 166 15.52 -7.31 2.25
C ILE A 166 14.58 -6.59 1.29
N ASP A 167 13.57 -7.29 0.80
CA ASP A 167 12.52 -6.71 -0.04
C ASP A 167 11.27 -7.61 -0.02
N SER A 168 10.22 -7.20 -0.72
CA SER A 168 9.08 -8.03 -1.05
C SER A 168 9.49 -9.25 -1.90
N ARG A 169 8.99 -10.43 -1.59
CA ARG A 169 9.33 -11.65 -2.35
C ARG A 169 9.04 -11.52 -3.86
N PRO A 170 7.88 -11.00 -4.32
CA PRO A 170 7.63 -10.82 -5.75
C PRO A 170 8.69 -9.99 -6.47
N GLU A 171 9.20 -8.95 -5.82
CA GLU A 171 10.24 -8.09 -6.37
C GLU A 171 11.59 -8.78 -6.46
N LEU A 172 11.92 -9.62 -5.46
CA LEU A 172 13.13 -10.44 -5.48
C LEU A 172 13.06 -11.50 -6.59
N GLU A 173 11.90 -12.14 -6.76
CA GLU A 173 11.67 -13.13 -7.82
C GLU A 173 11.79 -12.50 -9.20
N GLU A 174 11.22 -11.31 -9.40
CA GLU A 174 11.35 -10.57 -10.66
C GLU A 174 12.79 -10.16 -10.95
N MET A 175 13.50 -9.66 -9.94
CA MET A 175 14.90 -9.31 -10.08
C MET A 175 15.77 -10.52 -10.49
N LEU A 176 15.53 -11.69 -9.90
CA LEU A 176 16.22 -12.92 -10.26
C LEU A 176 15.81 -13.43 -11.65
N ALA A 177 14.55 -13.29 -12.05
CA ALA A 177 14.12 -13.63 -13.40
C ALA A 177 14.87 -12.83 -14.47
N GLY A 178 15.23 -11.57 -14.17
CA GLY A 178 16.05 -10.72 -15.02
C GLY A 178 17.56 -11.00 -14.96
N ALA A 179 18.02 -11.77 -13.98
CA ALA A 179 19.46 -12.03 -13.77
C ALA A 179 20.03 -13.17 -14.64
N GLY A 180 19.19 -13.90 -15.38
CA GLY A 180 19.61 -15.02 -16.24
C GLY A 180 20.35 -16.10 -15.47
N ALA A 181 21.50 -16.55 -15.99
CA ALA A 181 22.29 -17.63 -15.37
C ALA A 181 22.78 -17.28 -13.95
N LEU A 182 22.98 -15.99 -13.64
CA LEU A 182 23.41 -15.56 -12.30
C LEU A 182 22.35 -15.83 -11.23
N ALA A 183 21.07 -16.00 -11.58
CA ALA A 183 20.03 -16.32 -10.62
C ALA A 183 20.34 -17.62 -9.82
N ALA A 184 21.09 -18.54 -10.41
CA ALA A 184 21.51 -19.78 -9.76
C ALA A 184 22.41 -19.57 -8.53
N GLU A 185 23.11 -18.44 -8.43
CA GLU A 185 24.01 -18.11 -7.30
C GLU A 185 23.24 -17.62 -6.06
N TYR A 186 21.97 -17.25 -6.22
CA TYR A 186 21.20 -16.60 -5.17
C TYR A 186 20.08 -17.50 -4.59
N ARG A 187 19.68 -17.16 -3.38
CA ARG A 187 18.56 -17.78 -2.66
C ARG A 187 17.65 -16.71 -2.08
N ILE A 188 16.35 -16.91 -2.24
CA ILE A 188 15.32 -16.13 -1.54
C ILE A 188 14.85 -16.95 -0.34
N THR A 189 14.79 -16.32 0.84
CA THR A 189 14.32 -16.92 2.08
C THR A 189 13.24 -16.02 2.69
N ASP A 190 12.05 -16.58 2.97
CA ASP A 190 10.96 -15.85 3.62
C ASP A 190 11.34 -15.44 5.03
N VAL A 191 10.95 -14.22 5.40
CA VAL A 191 11.18 -13.65 6.75
C VAL A 191 9.87 -13.51 7.50
N THR A 192 8.92 -12.78 6.93
CA THR A 192 7.62 -12.52 7.56
C THR A 192 6.60 -12.04 6.54
N ARG A 193 5.42 -11.63 7.04
CA ARG A 193 4.38 -10.99 6.25
C ARG A 193 3.91 -9.72 6.94
N LEU A 194 3.82 -8.62 6.20
CA LEU A 194 3.35 -7.33 6.70
C LEU A 194 2.06 -6.92 5.98
N PRO A 195 0.99 -6.53 6.70
CA PRO A 195 -0.21 -6.01 6.07
C PRO A 195 0.08 -4.69 5.34
N LEU A 196 -0.41 -4.58 4.10
CA LEU A 196 -0.29 -3.38 3.26
C LEU A 196 -1.51 -2.48 3.38
N TYR A 197 -1.24 -1.20 3.47
CA TYR A 197 -2.23 -0.13 3.57
C TYR A 197 -1.97 0.95 2.52
N LEU A 198 -2.98 1.78 2.25
CA LEU A 198 -2.76 3.09 1.66
C LEU A 198 -2.30 4.04 2.76
N GLY A 199 -1.33 4.89 2.46
CA GLY A 199 -1.05 6.05 3.29
C GLY A 199 -1.79 7.26 2.73
N PHE A 200 -2.53 8.00 3.57
CA PHE A 200 -3.29 9.19 3.17
C PHE A 200 -2.69 10.44 3.79
N SER A 201 -2.87 11.59 3.12
CA SER A 201 -2.59 12.89 3.73
C SER A 201 -3.49 13.13 4.94
N ASP A 202 -2.95 13.69 6.02
CA ASP A 202 -3.74 14.13 7.17
C ASP A 202 -4.42 15.47 6.87
N SER A 203 -5.49 15.39 6.08
CA SER A 203 -6.30 16.52 5.64
C SER A 203 -7.79 16.16 5.73
N PRO A 204 -8.72 17.13 5.73
CA PRO A 204 -10.15 16.83 5.66
C PRO A 204 -10.51 15.93 4.46
N ARG A 205 -9.90 16.20 3.31
CA ARG A 205 -10.07 15.40 2.09
C ARG A 205 -9.50 13.99 2.25
N GLY A 206 -8.30 13.86 2.82
CA GLY A 206 -7.67 12.56 3.09
C GLY A 206 -8.53 11.69 4.02
N ARG A 207 -9.11 12.29 5.07
CA ARG A 207 -10.03 11.59 6.00
C ARG A 207 -11.32 11.12 5.32
N GLU A 208 -11.90 11.92 4.41
CA GLU A 208 -13.09 11.56 3.65
C GLU A 208 -12.81 10.37 2.71
N LEU A 209 -11.71 10.43 1.95
CA LEU A 209 -11.27 9.36 1.03
C LEU A 209 -10.93 8.08 1.78
N LEU A 210 -10.26 8.17 2.93
CA LEU A 210 -9.97 7.03 3.81
C LEU A 210 -11.26 6.39 4.34
N ALA A 211 -12.22 7.20 4.81
CA ALA A 211 -13.49 6.68 5.30
C ALA A 211 -14.30 5.99 4.19
N LEU A 212 -14.24 6.50 2.96
CA LEU A 212 -14.81 5.84 1.79
C LEU A 212 -14.11 4.52 1.52
N PHE A 213 -12.78 4.49 1.54
CA PHE A 213 -11.99 3.27 1.36
C PHE A 213 -12.42 2.18 2.34
N ASP A 214 -12.46 2.48 3.64
CA ASP A 214 -12.84 1.51 4.67
C ASP A 214 -14.25 0.94 4.46
N ARG A 215 -15.23 1.79 4.12
CA ARG A 215 -16.60 1.34 3.82
C ARG A 215 -16.63 0.41 2.61
N ARG A 216 -15.94 0.77 1.53
CA ARG A 216 -15.93 0.00 0.29
C ARG A 216 -15.18 -1.31 0.44
N MET A 217 -14.03 -1.34 1.13
CA MET A 217 -13.28 -2.56 1.42
C MET A 217 -14.15 -3.58 2.18
N ARG A 218 -14.91 -3.15 3.17
CA ARG A 218 -15.87 -4.02 3.87
C ARG A 218 -16.89 -4.61 2.90
N GLN A 219 -17.47 -3.80 2.01
CA GLN A 219 -18.45 -4.26 1.02
C GLN A 219 -17.85 -5.25 0.02
N LEU A 220 -16.63 -4.97 -0.51
CA LEU A 220 -15.92 -5.85 -1.42
C LEU A 220 -15.57 -7.18 -0.77
N HIS A 221 -15.20 -7.16 0.51
CA HIS A 221 -14.94 -8.37 1.28
C HIS A 221 -16.22 -9.19 1.47
N ALA A 222 -17.30 -8.58 1.95
CA ALA A 222 -18.58 -9.25 2.19
C ALA A 222 -19.15 -9.88 0.92
N SER A 223 -19.10 -9.18 -0.23
CA SER A 223 -19.57 -9.68 -1.54
C SER A 223 -18.68 -10.74 -2.19
N GLY A 224 -17.46 -10.96 -1.67
CA GLY A 224 -16.45 -11.81 -2.29
C GLY A 224 -15.78 -11.20 -3.53
N GLU A 225 -15.98 -9.91 -3.79
CA GLU A 225 -15.37 -9.25 -4.95
C GLU A 225 -13.86 -9.08 -4.80
N LEU A 226 -13.36 -8.89 -3.57
CA LEU A 226 -11.91 -8.90 -3.32
C LEU A 226 -11.25 -10.17 -3.84
N GLU A 227 -11.80 -11.34 -3.50
CA GLU A 227 -11.26 -12.63 -3.94
C GLU A 227 -11.27 -12.74 -5.47
N ARG A 228 -12.33 -12.26 -6.14
CA ARG A 228 -12.39 -12.24 -7.61
C ARG A 228 -11.36 -11.31 -8.24
N ILE A 229 -11.08 -10.15 -7.62
CA ILE A 229 -10.02 -9.25 -8.10
C ILE A 229 -8.67 -9.94 -8.06
N PHE A 230 -8.32 -10.53 -6.92
CA PHE A 230 -7.05 -11.26 -6.74
C PHE A 230 -6.92 -12.44 -7.70
N ALA A 231 -7.99 -13.22 -7.88
CA ALA A 231 -8.02 -14.35 -8.81
C ALA A 231 -7.74 -13.95 -10.26
N ARG A 232 -8.28 -12.83 -10.75
CA ARG A 232 -8.02 -12.32 -12.12
C ARG A 232 -6.53 -12.08 -12.39
N TRP A 233 -5.77 -11.75 -11.36
CA TRP A 233 -4.33 -11.49 -11.44
C TRP A 233 -3.49 -12.72 -11.08
N ASN A 234 -4.12 -13.85 -10.75
CA ASN A 234 -3.44 -15.00 -10.13
C ASN A 234 -2.56 -14.53 -8.95
N TRP A 235 -3.13 -13.66 -8.10
CA TRP A 235 -2.48 -13.08 -6.93
C TRP A 235 -2.97 -13.77 -5.66
N PRO A 236 -2.08 -14.10 -4.70
CA PRO A 236 -2.48 -14.84 -3.49
C PRO A 236 -3.44 -14.04 -2.61
N TYR A 237 -4.69 -14.49 -2.48
CA TYR A 237 -5.70 -13.87 -1.60
C TYR A 237 -5.69 -14.44 -0.17
N ALA A 238 -5.24 -15.68 0.01
CA ALA A 238 -5.28 -16.35 1.31
C ALA A 238 -4.59 -15.59 2.46
N PRO A 239 -3.42 -14.95 2.27
CA PRO A 239 -2.78 -14.15 3.32
C PRO A 239 -3.65 -12.96 3.77
N LEU A 240 -4.25 -12.23 2.84
CA LEU A 240 -5.16 -11.12 3.17
C LEU A 240 -6.39 -11.64 3.88
N LYS A 241 -7.03 -12.69 3.36
CA LYS A 241 -8.22 -13.32 3.97
C LYS A 241 -8.01 -13.71 5.43
N ALA A 242 -6.80 -14.16 5.78
CA ALA A 242 -6.47 -14.63 7.13
C ALA A 242 -6.46 -13.49 8.18
N ILE A 243 -6.27 -12.23 7.76
CA ILE A 243 -6.20 -11.07 8.65
C ILE A 243 -7.43 -10.16 8.57
N LEU A 244 -8.33 -10.39 7.61
CA LEU A 244 -9.58 -9.66 7.50
C LEU A 244 -10.61 -10.14 8.55
N PRO A 245 -11.50 -9.24 9.03
CA PRO A 245 -12.61 -9.66 9.89
C PRO A 245 -13.47 -10.74 9.21
N PRO A 246 -14.13 -11.62 9.97
CA PRO A 246 -15.11 -12.55 9.40
C PRO A 246 -16.15 -11.81 8.56
N LYS A 247 -16.68 -12.46 7.54
CA LYS A 247 -17.82 -11.93 6.76
C LYS A 247 -19.04 -11.94 7.68
N GLU A 248 -19.63 -10.74 7.88
CA GLU A 248 -20.92 -10.57 8.54
C GLU A 248 -22.04 -11.04 7.65
#